data_24bcbc0925d8ecf014c76534e832358d
#
_entry.id   24bcbc0925d8ecf014c76534e832358d
#
_cell.length_a   1.000
_cell.length_b   1.000
_cell.length_c   1.000
_cell.angle_alpha   90.00
_cell.angle_beta   90.00
_cell.angle_gamma   90.00
#
_symmetry.space_group_name_H-M   'P 1'
#
loop_
_entity.id
_entity.type
_entity.pdbx_description
1 polymer ?
#
loop_
_entity_poly.entity_id
_entity_poly.type
_entity_poly.pdbx_seq_one_letter_code
_entity_poly.pdbx_strand_id
1 'polypeptide(L)'
;VAPAQLDEILHPILDPASEKKASVIANGLPASPGGAVGVIAFTSEAAMEAAEKGIATILVREETSPEDVEGMRACAGILTQRGGMTSHAALVARGWGKCCIVGCEAMHIDLENKVIKFKGSDKEYHEGDVLSLNGAKGYVYDVAIDTMDASDNPRFVQFMEIVDKFRTMGVRTNADTPEDAARAISFGAEGIGLFRIEHMFYGQNAETPLSKLRKMI
;
A
#
# COMPACT_ATOMS: atom_id res chain seq x y z
N VAL A 1 -6.44 -20.94 9.23
CA VAL A 1 -5.76 -19.87 8.46
C VAL A 1 -4.37 -19.72 9.05
N ALA A 2 -3.32 -19.85 8.23
CA ALA A 2 -1.96 -19.63 8.69
C ALA A 2 -1.68 -18.13 8.91
N PRO A 3 -0.81 -17.75 9.88
CA PRO A 3 -0.52 -16.33 10.13
C PRO A 3 -0.10 -15.53 8.89
N ALA A 4 0.69 -16.14 7.99
CA ALA A 4 1.10 -15.50 6.73
C ALA A 4 -0.07 -15.17 5.78
N GLN A 5 -1.19 -15.89 5.88
CA GLN A 5 -2.39 -15.62 5.09
C GLN A 5 -3.21 -14.45 5.66
N LEU A 6 -2.99 -14.07 6.92
CA LEU A 6 -3.64 -12.91 7.52
C LEU A 6 -3.09 -11.60 6.93
N ASP A 7 -1.79 -11.56 6.63
CA ASP A 7 -1.20 -10.39 5.99
C ASP A 7 -1.84 -10.10 4.63
N GLU A 8 -2.16 -11.14 3.85
CA GLU A 8 -2.86 -10.98 2.56
C GLU A 8 -4.26 -10.38 2.71
N ILE A 9 -4.94 -10.68 3.82
CA ILE A 9 -6.31 -10.21 4.10
C ILE A 9 -6.31 -8.76 4.60
N LEU A 10 -5.24 -8.31 5.25
CA LEU A 10 -5.15 -7.01 5.89
C LEU A 10 -4.68 -5.87 4.97
N HIS A 11 -4.21 -6.20 3.75
CA HIS A 11 -3.83 -5.18 2.78
C HIS A 11 -5.04 -4.58 2.08
N PRO A 12 -5.00 -3.28 1.72
CA PRO A 12 -5.97 -2.70 0.81
C PRO A 12 -6.07 -3.53 -0.47
N ILE A 13 -7.28 -3.75 -0.95
CA ILE A 13 -7.54 -4.48 -2.20
C ILE A 13 -8.19 -3.55 -3.22
N LEU A 14 -8.12 -3.89 -4.49
CA LEU A 14 -8.94 -3.23 -5.50
C LEU A 14 -10.42 -3.61 -5.28
N ASP A 15 -11.34 -2.65 -5.42
CA ASP A 15 -12.77 -2.95 -5.33
C ASP A 15 -13.17 -3.98 -6.38
N PRO A 16 -13.70 -5.16 -5.97
CA PRO A 16 -14.01 -6.24 -6.89
C PRO A 16 -15.07 -5.89 -7.94
N ALA A 17 -15.96 -4.93 -7.66
CA ALA A 17 -16.99 -4.51 -8.59
C ALA A 17 -16.42 -3.61 -9.69
N SER A 18 -15.50 -2.72 -9.33
CA SER A 18 -14.76 -1.85 -10.25
C SER A 18 -13.72 -2.64 -11.05
N GLU A 19 -13.01 -3.57 -10.41
CA GLU A 19 -12.02 -4.44 -11.06
C GLU A 19 -12.63 -5.28 -12.18
N LYS A 20 -13.85 -5.83 -11.99
CA LYS A 20 -14.55 -6.63 -13.02
C LYS A 20 -14.89 -5.86 -14.30
N LYS A 21 -14.96 -4.54 -14.22
CA LYS A 21 -15.26 -3.68 -15.39
C LYS A 21 -14.00 -3.26 -16.13
N ALA A 22 -12.84 -3.42 -15.51
CA ALA A 22 -11.55 -3.06 -16.08
C ALA A 22 -10.95 -4.21 -16.88
N SER A 23 -10.22 -3.88 -17.93
CA SER A 23 -9.50 -4.85 -18.74
C SER A 23 -8.07 -5.00 -18.24
N VAL A 24 -7.62 -6.24 -18.07
CA VAL A 24 -6.21 -6.54 -17.76
C VAL A 24 -5.35 -6.24 -18.97
N ILE A 25 -4.39 -5.34 -18.84
CA ILE A 25 -3.47 -4.97 -19.93
C ILE A 25 -2.18 -5.78 -19.91
N ALA A 26 -1.77 -6.27 -18.76
CA ALA A 26 -0.59 -7.12 -18.58
C ALA A 26 -0.72 -7.96 -17.30
N ASN A 27 0.13 -8.98 -17.21
CA ASN A 27 0.27 -9.80 -16.00
C ASN A 27 1.73 -10.07 -15.70
N GLY A 28 2.03 -10.23 -14.43
CA GLY A 28 3.32 -10.62 -13.89
C GLY A 28 3.16 -11.58 -12.71
N LEU A 29 4.26 -11.85 -12.03
CA LEU A 29 4.26 -12.70 -10.84
C LEU A 29 3.72 -11.93 -9.62
N PRO A 30 2.76 -12.50 -8.87
CA PRO A 30 2.19 -11.89 -7.67
C PRO A 30 3.20 -11.95 -6.50
N ALA A 31 4.12 -10.98 -6.45
CA ALA A 31 5.23 -11.00 -5.50
C ALA A 31 4.83 -10.56 -4.08
N SER A 32 3.91 -9.62 -3.96
CA SER A 32 3.33 -9.18 -2.69
C SER A 32 1.87 -8.76 -2.90
N PRO A 33 0.95 -9.21 -2.03
CA PRO A 33 -0.48 -8.97 -2.20
C PRO A 33 -0.86 -7.50 -2.04
N GLY A 34 -2.14 -7.22 -2.24
CA GLY A 34 -2.75 -5.90 -2.10
C GLY A 34 -3.17 -5.29 -3.43
N GLY A 35 -3.92 -4.20 -3.33
CA GLY A 35 -4.29 -3.33 -4.44
C GLY A 35 -3.51 -2.02 -4.35
N ALA A 36 -2.97 -1.54 -5.45
CA ALA A 36 -2.31 -0.25 -5.53
C ALA A 36 -2.79 0.52 -6.75
N VAL A 37 -3.02 1.81 -6.57
CA VAL A 37 -3.41 2.74 -7.63
C VAL A 37 -2.51 3.96 -7.53
N GLY A 38 -1.97 4.39 -8.63
CA GLY A 38 -1.11 5.57 -8.64
C GLY A 38 -0.63 5.93 -10.03
N VAL A 39 0.05 7.04 -10.12
CA VAL A 39 0.68 7.48 -11.36
C VAL A 39 2.05 6.81 -11.55
N ILE A 40 2.43 6.59 -12.79
CA ILE A 40 3.71 5.99 -13.16
C ILE A 40 4.85 6.91 -12.71
N ALA A 41 5.82 6.34 -11.98
CA ALA A 41 7.10 6.95 -11.68
C ALA A 41 8.22 6.00 -12.13
N PHE A 42 9.19 6.50 -12.89
CA PHE A 42 10.30 5.70 -13.41
C PHE A 42 11.54 5.74 -12.53
N THR A 43 11.59 6.67 -11.59
CA THR A 43 12.74 6.83 -10.68
C THR A 43 12.29 6.93 -9.23
N SER A 44 13.20 6.60 -8.32
CA SER A 44 12.95 6.75 -6.88
C SER A 44 12.67 8.20 -6.51
N GLU A 45 13.41 9.14 -7.10
CA GLU A 45 13.25 10.57 -6.88
C GLU A 45 11.84 11.04 -7.28
N ALA A 46 11.36 10.63 -8.47
CA ALA A 46 10.01 10.98 -8.94
C ALA A 46 8.93 10.43 -8.00
N ALA A 47 9.10 9.20 -7.49
CA ALA A 47 8.18 8.61 -6.53
C ALA A 47 8.17 9.37 -5.18
N MET A 48 9.33 9.79 -4.70
CA MET A 48 9.47 10.57 -3.46
C MET A 48 8.86 11.96 -3.60
N GLU A 49 9.19 12.69 -4.68
CA GLU A 49 8.61 14.02 -4.94
C GLU A 49 7.08 13.99 -5.07
N ALA A 50 6.53 12.94 -5.70
CA ALA A 50 5.09 12.77 -5.80
C ALA A 50 4.47 12.50 -4.43
N ALA A 51 5.13 11.67 -3.60
CA ALA A 51 4.66 11.36 -2.24
C ALA A 51 4.64 12.62 -1.34
N GLU A 52 5.63 13.51 -1.45
CA GLU A 52 5.63 14.81 -0.75
C GLU A 52 4.43 15.68 -1.13
N LYS A 53 3.95 15.55 -2.37
CA LYS A 53 2.75 16.24 -2.88
C LYS A 53 1.44 15.50 -2.58
N GLY A 54 1.51 14.36 -1.87
CA GLY A 54 0.35 13.51 -1.56
C GLY A 54 -0.18 12.72 -2.78
N ILE A 55 0.63 12.56 -3.82
CA ILE A 55 0.28 11.82 -5.04
C ILE A 55 0.79 10.38 -4.91
N ALA A 56 -0.12 9.42 -4.98
CA ALA A 56 0.23 8.00 -4.99
C ALA A 56 0.90 7.61 -6.32
N THR A 57 1.98 6.82 -6.25
CA THR A 57 2.73 6.40 -7.44
C THR A 57 2.86 4.89 -7.54
N ILE A 58 3.00 4.39 -8.75
CA ILE A 58 3.48 3.05 -9.06
C ILE A 58 4.92 3.20 -9.55
N LEU A 59 5.86 2.67 -8.80
CA LEU A 59 7.27 2.67 -9.20
C LEU A 59 7.47 1.57 -10.25
N VAL A 60 7.86 1.98 -11.46
CA VAL A 60 8.04 1.11 -12.62
C VAL A 60 9.53 1.02 -12.96
N ARG A 61 10.09 -0.19 -12.90
CA ARG A 61 11.52 -0.43 -13.15
C ARG A 61 11.71 -1.67 -14.04
N GLU A 62 12.86 -1.78 -14.70
CA GLU A 62 13.26 -3.07 -15.28
C GLU A 62 13.52 -4.08 -14.15
N GLU A 63 14.37 -3.70 -13.23
CA GLU A 63 14.64 -4.35 -11.95
C GLU A 63 14.88 -3.27 -10.90
N THR A 64 14.57 -3.56 -9.62
CA THR A 64 14.94 -2.66 -8.54
C THR A 64 16.31 -3.00 -7.98
N SER A 65 17.02 -1.97 -7.52
CA SER A 65 18.30 -2.06 -6.84
C SER A 65 18.19 -1.55 -5.39
N PRO A 66 19.20 -1.73 -4.54
CA PRO A 66 19.24 -1.13 -3.21
C PRO A 66 19.09 0.40 -3.21
N GLU A 67 19.45 1.07 -4.29
CA GLU A 67 19.31 2.52 -4.45
C GLU A 67 17.84 2.94 -4.60
N ASP A 68 16.96 2.03 -5.03
CA ASP A 68 15.54 2.29 -5.21
C ASP A 68 14.73 2.21 -3.90
N VAL A 69 15.33 1.83 -2.78
CA VAL A 69 14.66 1.53 -1.50
C VAL A 69 13.77 2.70 -1.02
N GLU A 70 14.23 3.94 -1.08
CA GLU A 70 13.44 5.08 -0.64
C GLU A 70 12.24 5.33 -1.56
N GLY A 71 12.40 5.22 -2.88
CA GLY A 71 11.30 5.31 -3.84
C GLY A 71 10.30 4.17 -3.67
N MET A 72 10.79 2.94 -3.45
CA MET A 72 9.95 1.78 -3.14
C MET A 72 9.17 1.97 -1.83
N ARG A 73 9.72 2.69 -0.87
CA ARG A 73 9.04 3.03 0.38
C ARG A 73 7.97 4.09 0.18
N ALA A 74 8.24 5.10 -0.64
CA ALA A 74 7.35 6.21 -0.92
C ALA A 74 6.17 5.83 -1.82
N CYS A 75 6.35 4.92 -2.79
CA CYS A 75 5.32 4.53 -3.76
C CYS A 75 4.18 3.72 -3.12
N ALA A 76 3.02 3.68 -3.78
CA ALA A 76 1.89 2.84 -3.41
C ALA A 76 2.06 1.39 -3.86
N GLY A 77 2.72 1.16 -4.98
CA GLY A 77 2.97 -0.17 -5.53
C GLY A 77 4.19 -0.23 -6.43
N ILE A 78 4.68 -1.45 -6.67
CA ILE A 78 5.89 -1.71 -7.43
C ILE A 78 5.58 -2.64 -8.59
N LEU A 79 6.05 -2.28 -9.77
CA LEU A 79 5.92 -3.07 -10.99
C LEU A 79 7.29 -3.21 -11.65
N THR A 80 7.78 -4.43 -11.84
CA THR A 80 9.05 -4.67 -12.53
C THR A 80 8.87 -5.53 -13.77
N GLN A 81 9.65 -5.21 -14.79
CA GLN A 81 9.70 -5.99 -16.05
C GLN A 81 10.34 -7.35 -15.80
N ARG A 82 11.42 -7.39 -15.05
CA ARG A 82 12.20 -8.58 -14.70
C ARG A 82 12.14 -8.87 -13.22
N GLY A 83 12.65 -10.04 -12.86
CA GLY A 83 12.71 -10.49 -11.48
C GLY A 83 11.70 -11.59 -11.17
N GLY A 84 12.02 -12.38 -10.16
CA GLY A 84 11.20 -13.47 -9.67
C GLY A 84 10.73 -13.23 -8.23
N MET A 85 10.12 -14.24 -7.65
CA MET A 85 9.61 -14.21 -6.27
C MET A 85 10.68 -14.00 -5.20
N THR A 86 11.96 -14.17 -5.54
CA THR A 86 13.13 -13.94 -4.68
C THR A 86 13.94 -12.70 -5.08
N SER A 87 13.45 -11.90 -6.02
CA SER A 87 14.10 -10.65 -6.43
C SER A 87 14.10 -9.62 -5.30
N HIS A 88 14.98 -8.63 -5.38
CA HIS A 88 15.05 -7.52 -4.44
C HIS A 88 13.68 -6.83 -4.27
N ALA A 89 12.99 -6.52 -5.38
CA ALA A 89 11.65 -5.94 -5.34
C ALA A 89 10.67 -6.79 -4.52
N ALA A 90 10.63 -8.10 -4.78
CA ALA A 90 9.72 -9.01 -4.12
C ALA A 90 9.97 -9.12 -2.61
N LEU A 91 11.25 -9.20 -2.20
CA LEU A 91 11.63 -9.35 -0.78
C LEU A 91 11.32 -8.07 0.01
N VAL A 92 11.71 -6.92 -0.51
CA VAL A 92 11.49 -5.63 0.14
C VAL A 92 9.99 -5.31 0.22
N ALA A 93 9.26 -5.50 -0.89
CA ALA A 93 7.81 -5.24 -0.92
C ALA A 93 7.05 -6.08 0.11
N ARG A 94 7.37 -7.38 0.22
CA ARG A 94 6.78 -8.25 1.25
C ARG A 94 7.12 -7.81 2.67
N GLY A 95 8.37 -7.42 2.91
CA GLY A 95 8.79 -6.93 4.22
C GLY A 95 8.02 -5.68 4.69
N TRP A 96 7.50 -4.88 3.75
CA TRP A 96 6.73 -3.68 4.05
C TRP A 96 5.23 -3.82 3.79
N GLY A 97 4.77 -4.97 3.33
CA GLY A 97 3.38 -5.17 2.97
C GLY A 97 2.92 -4.31 1.80
N LYS A 98 3.79 -4.02 0.84
CA LYS A 98 3.45 -3.23 -0.35
C LYS A 98 3.04 -4.10 -1.51
N CYS A 99 2.01 -3.68 -2.24
CA CYS A 99 1.61 -4.32 -3.49
C CYS A 99 2.79 -4.38 -4.47
N CYS A 100 3.11 -5.58 -4.95
CA CYS A 100 4.23 -5.76 -5.87
C CYS A 100 3.95 -6.84 -6.90
N ILE A 101 4.21 -6.48 -8.16
CA ILE A 101 4.18 -7.39 -9.31
C ILE A 101 5.57 -7.37 -9.94
N VAL A 102 6.18 -8.53 -10.11
CA VAL A 102 7.50 -8.68 -10.71
C VAL A 102 7.44 -9.55 -11.97
N GLY A 103 8.47 -9.47 -12.79
CA GLY A 103 8.55 -10.31 -13.98
C GLY A 103 7.41 -10.07 -14.98
N CYS A 104 6.97 -8.84 -15.15
CA CYS A 104 5.99 -8.46 -16.15
C CYS A 104 6.66 -8.39 -17.53
N GLU A 105 6.97 -9.55 -18.11
CA GLU A 105 7.71 -9.68 -19.39
C GLU A 105 6.97 -9.07 -20.58
N ALA A 106 5.67 -8.86 -20.47
CA ALA A 106 4.88 -8.16 -21.47
C ALA A 106 5.15 -6.65 -21.50
N MET A 107 5.75 -6.09 -20.44
CA MET A 107 6.09 -4.68 -20.34
C MET A 107 7.45 -4.41 -20.98
N HIS A 108 7.53 -3.38 -21.79
CA HIS A 108 8.78 -2.84 -22.32
C HIS A 108 8.95 -1.40 -21.85
N ILE A 109 10.09 -1.11 -21.22
CA ILE A 109 10.38 0.21 -20.64
C ILE A 109 11.42 0.91 -21.51
N ASP A 110 11.11 2.13 -21.91
CA ASP A 110 12.03 3.08 -22.52
C ASP A 110 12.29 4.20 -21.50
N LEU A 111 13.43 4.10 -20.81
CA LEU A 111 13.78 5.05 -19.76
C LEU A 111 14.23 6.41 -20.33
N GLU A 112 14.76 6.44 -21.55
CA GLU A 112 15.21 7.70 -22.19
C GLU A 112 14.01 8.59 -22.53
N ASN A 113 12.95 7.98 -23.06
CA ASN A 113 11.71 8.66 -23.42
C ASN A 113 10.66 8.65 -22.30
N LYS A 114 10.94 7.99 -21.18
CA LYS A 114 10.01 7.80 -20.02
C LYS A 114 8.66 7.23 -20.46
N VAL A 115 8.70 6.14 -21.20
CA VAL A 115 7.53 5.47 -21.79
C VAL A 115 7.57 3.98 -21.47
N ILE A 116 6.39 3.42 -21.20
CA ILE A 116 6.19 1.96 -21.21
C ILE A 116 5.17 1.57 -22.26
N LYS A 117 5.39 0.40 -22.84
CA LYS A 117 4.47 -0.28 -23.77
C LYS A 117 4.22 -1.68 -23.26
N PHE A 118 3.02 -2.17 -23.49
CA PHE A 118 2.70 -3.57 -23.22
C PHE A 118 2.55 -4.35 -24.52
N LYS A 119 3.09 -5.56 -24.55
CA LYS A 119 3.06 -6.43 -25.73
C LYS A 119 1.62 -6.68 -26.18
N GLY A 120 1.35 -6.43 -27.43
CA GLY A 120 0.00 -6.59 -28.02
C GLY A 120 -0.86 -5.32 -27.98
N SER A 121 -0.29 -4.20 -27.53
CA SER A 121 -0.92 -2.88 -27.57
C SER A 121 0.05 -1.85 -28.17
N ASP A 122 -0.47 -0.98 -29.04
CA ASP A 122 0.27 0.17 -29.56
C ASP A 122 0.21 1.38 -28.62
N LYS A 123 -0.51 1.25 -27.52
CA LYS A 123 -0.69 2.34 -26.53
C LYS A 123 0.61 2.54 -25.75
N GLU A 124 1.01 3.78 -25.66
CA GLU A 124 2.14 4.24 -24.86
C GLU A 124 1.62 4.84 -23.55
N TYR A 125 2.34 4.55 -22.47
CA TYR A 125 2.05 5.12 -21.14
C TYR A 125 3.27 5.88 -20.66
N HIS A 126 3.04 7.11 -20.21
CA HIS A 126 4.07 8.05 -19.83
C HIS A 126 4.14 8.21 -18.30
N GLU A 127 5.19 8.86 -17.83
CA GLU A 127 5.27 9.31 -16.45
C GLU A 127 4.05 10.20 -16.12
N GLY A 128 3.35 9.87 -15.03
CA GLY A 128 2.12 10.54 -14.63
C GLY A 128 0.82 9.89 -15.11
N ASP A 129 0.87 8.94 -16.04
CA ASP A 129 -0.31 8.14 -16.39
C ASP A 129 -0.68 7.19 -15.26
N VAL A 130 -1.98 6.88 -15.11
CA VAL A 130 -2.47 6.06 -14.01
C VAL A 130 -2.38 4.58 -14.32
N LEU A 131 -1.88 3.81 -13.35
CA LEU A 131 -1.98 2.35 -13.33
C LEU A 131 -2.65 1.88 -12.04
N SER A 132 -3.32 0.73 -12.13
CA SER A 132 -3.77 -0.04 -10.98
C SER A 132 -3.16 -1.43 -10.99
N LEU A 133 -2.72 -1.90 -9.83
CA LEU A 133 -2.09 -3.20 -9.64
C LEU A 133 -2.93 -4.07 -8.71
N ASN A 134 -3.19 -5.31 -9.10
CA ASN A 134 -3.68 -6.35 -8.21
C ASN A 134 -2.51 -7.30 -7.88
N GLY A 135 -1.87 -7.05 -6.75
CA GLY A 135 -0.70 -7.82 -6.32
C GLY A 135 -0.99 -9.28 -5.99
N ALA A 136 -2.23 -9.62 -5.61
CA ALA A 136 -2.62 -11.00 -5.33
C ALA A 136 -2.81 -11.84 -6.60
N LYS A 137 -3.24 -11.20 -7.71
CA LYS A 137 -3.46 -11.86 -9.00
C LYS A 137 -2.31 -11.64 -10.00
N GLY A 138 -1.45 -10.66 -9.75
CA GLY A 138 -0.41 -10.23 -10.68
C GLY A 138 -0.96 -9.46 -11.89
N TYR A 139 -2.10 -8.79 -11.78
CA TYR A 139 -2.76 -8.09 -12.87
C TYR A 139 -2.48 -6.59 -12.86
N VAL A 140 -2.28 -6.04 -14.06
CA VAL A 140 -2.04 -4.62 -14.31
C VAL A 140 -3.20 -4.06 -15.14
N TYR A 141 -3.69 -2.88 -14.74
CA TYR A 141 -4.78 -2.15 -15.40
C TYR A 141 -4.34 -0.72 -15.71
N ASP A 142 -4.84 -0.14 -16.80
CA ASP A 142 -4.56 1.23 -17.24
C ASP A 142 -5.67 2.24 -16.88
N VAL A 143 -6.40 1.93 -15.86
CA VAL A 143 -7.46 2.78 -15.31
C VAL A 143 -7.32 2.86 -13.79
N ALA A 144 -7.76 3.97 -13.20
CA ALA A 144 -7.89 4.07 -11.75
C ALA A 144 -9.04 3.17 -11.29
N ILE A 145 -8.73 2.20 -10.45
CA ILE A 145 -9.71 1.31 -9.82
C ILE A 145 -9.78 1.69 -8.35
N ASP A 146 -10.98 1.87 -7.81
CA ASP A 146 -11.15 2.18 -6.40
C ASP A 146 -10.48 1.13 -5.52
N THR A 147 -9.87 1.56 -4.43
CA THR A 147 -9.31 0.68 -3.42
C THR A 147 -10.24 0.60 -2.21
N MET A 148 -10.23 -0.52 -1.55
CA MET A 148 -11.04 -0.82 -0.38
C MET A 148 -10.12 -1.31 0.73
N ASP A 149 -10.26 -0.74 1.92
CA ASP A 149 -9.55 -1.24 3.09
C ASP A 149 -10.11 -2.60 3.54
N ALA A 150 -9.30 -3.39 4.22
CA ALA A 150 -9.72 -4.70 4.71
C ALA A 150 -10.95 -4.59 5.63
N SER A 151 -11.00 -3.55 6.47
CA SER A 151 -12.13 -3.28 7.36
C SER A 151 -13.46 -3.02 6.64
N ASP A 152 -13.40 -2.53 5.40
CA ASP A 152 -14.58 -2.24 4.58
C ASP A 152 -15.02 -3.44 3.71
N ASN A 153 -14.22 -4.51 3.69
CA ASN A 153 -14.54 -5.72 2.95
C ASN A 153 -15.60 -6.56 3.70
N PRO A 154 -16.83 -6.71 3.16
CA PRO A 154 -17.91 -7.43 3.84
C PRO A 154 -17.55 -8.88 4.19
N ARG A 155 -16.70 -9.53 3.38
CA ARG A 155 -16.24 -10.90 3.64
C ARG A 155 -15.28 -10.96 4.82
N PHE A 156 -14.43 -9.95 4.97
CA PHE A 156 -13.54 -9.81 6.11
C PHE A 156 -14.34 -9.57 7.39
N VAL A 157 -15.33 -8.69 7.35
CA VAL A 157 -16.23 -8.42 8.49
C VAL A 157 -16.95 -9.70 8.92
N GLN A 158 -17.55 -10.44 7.98
CA GLN A 158 -18.18 -11.72 8.28
C GLN A 158 -17.23 -12.77 8.87
N PHE A 159 -15.99 -12.81 8.37
CA PHE A 159 -14.95 -13.67 8.91
C PHE A 159 -14.60 -13.29 10.35
N MET A 160 -14.43 -12.00 10.63
CA MET A 160 -14.12 -11.49 11.98
C MET A 160 -15.29 -11.76 12.96
N GLU A 161 -16.55 -11.63 12.52
CA GLU A 161 -17.72 -12.01 13.34
C GLU A 161 -17.71 -13.50 13.75
N ILE A 162 -17.19 -14.37 12.89
CA ILE A 162 -17.01 -15.78 13.21
C ILE A 162 -15.86 -15.96 14.20
N VAL A 163 -14.73 -15.32 13.96
CA VAL A 163 -13.54 -15.38 14.84
C VAL A 163 -13.88 -14.90 16.25
N ASP A 164 -14.65 -13.82 16.37
CA ASP A 164 -15.07 -13.23 17.65
C ASP A 164 -15.91 -14.17 18.51
N LYS A 165 -16.60 -15.15 17.89
CA LYS A 165 -17.33 -16.18 18.64
C LYS A 165 -16.43 -17.20 19.32
N PHE A 166 -15.20 -17.35 18.86
CA PHE A 166 -14.27 -18.37 19.34
C PHE A 166 -13.11 -17.78 20.16
N ARG A 167 -12.79 -16.52 19.98
CA ARG A 167 -11.71 -15.87 20.75
C ARG A 167 -12.12 -15.68 22.21
N THR A 168 -11.14 -15.84 23.08
CA THR A 168 -11.29 -15.64 24.54
C THR A 168 -10.52 -14.43 25.03
N MET A 169 -9.62 -13.88 24.20
CA MET A 169 -8.80 -12.72 24.54
C MET A 169 -9.37 -11.44 23.90
N GLY A 170 -9.45 -10.37 24.68
CA GLY A 170 -9.73 -9.03 24.17
C GLY A 170 -8.47 -8.38 23.58
N VAL A 171 -8.64 -7.58 22.54
CA VAL A 171 -7.55 -6.86 21.88
C VAL A 171 -7.58 -5.38 22.27
N ARG A 172 -6.46 -4.90 22.81
CA ARG A 172 -6.25 -3.50 23.16
C ARG A 172 -5.07 -2.96 22.40
N THR A 173 -5.16 -1.72 21.96
CA THR A 173 -4.11 -1.04 21.20
C THR A 173 -3.52 0.14 21.96
N ASN A 174 -2.34 0.57 21.55
CA ASN A 174 -1.79 1.84 22.01
C ASN A 174 -2.40 2.96 21.16
N ALA A 175 -2.87 4.03 21.82
CA ALA A 175 -3.41 5.19 21.14
C ALA A 175 -3.10 6.43 21.99
N ASP A 176 -2.37 7.36 21.41
CA ASP A 176 -1.89 8.57 22.09
C ASP A 176 -2.63 9.83 21.60
N THR A 177 -3.37 9.73 20.50
CA THR A 177 -4.16 10.81 19.89
C THR A 177 -5.61 10.38 19.64
N PRO A 178 -6.56 11.32 19.48
CA PRO A 178 -7.93 11.00 19.06
C PRO A 178 -7.98 10.26 17.71
N GLU A 179 -7.09 10.59 16.80
CA GLU A 179 -6.97 9.97 15.47
C GLU A 179 -6.54 8.50 15.59
N ASP A 180 -5.55 8.21 16.47
CA ASP A 180 -5.14 6.84 16.77
C ASP A 180 -6.29 6.04 17.38
N ALA A 181 -7.05 6.64 18.30
CA ALA A 181 -8.20 6.00 18.91
C ALA A 181 -9.31 5.69 17.88
N ALA A 182 -9.60 6.63 16.99
CA ALA A 182 -10.57 6.42 15.92
C ALA A 182 -10.14 5.28 14.97
N ARG A 183 -8.87 5.26 14.60
CA ARG A 183 -8.28 4.19 13.78
C ARG A 183 -8.33 2.84 14.51
N ALA A 184 -8.02 2.83 15.81
CA ALA A 184 -8.09 1.64 16.62
C ALA A 184 -9.50 1.01 16.65
N ILE A 185 -10.52 1.85 16.79
CA ILE A 185 -11.92 1.42 16.75
C ILE A 185 -12.27 0.82 15.38
N SER A 186 -11.85 1.46 14.29
CA SER A 186 -12.11 0.96 12.93
C SER A 186 -11.47 -0.41 12.67
N PHE A 187 -10.36 -0.73 13.35
CA PHE A 187 -9.73 -2.05 13.32
C PHE A 187 -10.27 -3.04 14.35
N GLY A 188 -11.32 -2.68 15.09
CA GLY A 188 -11.97 -3.58 16.03
C GLY A 188 -11.28 -3.71 17.39
N ALA A 189 -10.46 -2.74 17.80
CA ALA A 189 -9.89 -2.73 19.13
C ALA A 189 -10.97 -2.49 20.20
N GLU A 190 -10.89 -3.21 21.31
CA GLU A 190 -11.86 -3.17 22.40
C GLU A 190 -11.49 -2.17 23.50
N GLY A 191 -10.35 -1.55 23.38
CA GLY A 191 -9.89 -0.54 24.34
C GLY A 191 -8.46 -0.11 24.09
N ILE A 192 -8.02 0.83 24.94
CA ILE A 192 -6.63 1.33 24.93
C ILE A 192 -5.81 0.50 25.93
N GLY A 193 -4.68 -0.04 25.46
CA GLY A 193 -3.71 -0.77 26.27
C GLY A 193 -2.69 0.14 26.92
N LEU A 194 -2.16 1.11 26.16
CA LEU A 194 -1.23 2.11 26.63
C LEU A 194 -1.58 3.47 26.03
N PHE A 195 -1.58 4.47 26.90
CA PHE A 195 -1.70 5.88 26.55
C PHE A 195 -0.50 6.63 27.14
N ARG A 196 0.31 7.25 26.28
CA ARG A 196 1.52 7.97 26.68
C ARG A 196 1.20 9.44 26.82
N ILE A 197 1.06 9.90 28.08
CA ILE A 197 0.74 11.29 28.39
C ILE A 197 1.82 12.24 27.85
N GLU A 198 3.08 11.83 27.85
CA GLU A 198 4.20 12.60 27.32
C GLU A 198 4.06 12.97 25.85
N HIS A 199 3.39 12.13 25.05
CA HIS A 199 3.14 12.42 23.62
C HIS A 199 2.20 13.61 23.40
N MET A 200 1.37 13.95 24.39
CA MET A 200 0.54 15.16 24.33
C MET A 200 1.38 16.45 24.32
N PHE A 201 2.64 16.38 24.78
CA PHE A 201 3.54 17.54 24.86
C PHE A 201 4.46 17.68 23.64
N TYR A 202 4.48 16.71 22.72
CA TYR A 202 5.39 16.68 21.56
C TYR A 202 4.66 16.69 20.20
N GLY A 203 3.32 16.76 20.15
CA GLY A 203 2.52 16.82 18.92
C GLY A 203 2.49 18.21 18.28
N GLN A 204 1.89 18.31 17.11
CA GLN A 204 1.73 19.58 16.36
C GLN A 204 1.03 20.70 17.16
N ASN A 205 0.26 20.35 18.20
CA ASN A 205 -0.40 21.28 19.12
C ASN A 205 0.28 21.35 20.50
N ALA A 206 1.52 20.92 20.62
CA ALA A 206 2.25 20.79 21.88
C ALA A 206 2.48 22.12 22.62
N GLU A 207 2.50 23.25 21.92
CA GLU A 207 2.69 24.56 22.55
C GLU A 207 1.59 24.90 23.58
N THR A 208 0.35 24.51 23.33
CA THR A 208 -0.76 24.80 24.24
C THR A 208 -0.69 24.01 25.56
N PRO A 209 -0.51 22.70 25.57
CA PRO A 209 -0.27 21.93 26.80
C PRO A 209 0.97 22.35 27.55
N LEU A 210 2.11 22.58 26.87
CA LEU A 210 3.34 23.05 27.47
C LEU A 210 3.21 24.44 28.10
N SER A 211 2.49 25.35 27.44
CA SER A 211 2.25 26.70 27.98
C SER A 211 1.38 26.66 29.25
N LYS A 212 0.39 25.75 29.26
CA LYS A 212 -0.44 25.55 30.46
C LYS A 212 0.38 24.95 31.59
N LEU A 213 1.20 23.94 31.33
CA LEU A 213 2.06 23.31 32.31
C LEU A 213 3.04 24.34 32.94
N ARG A 214 3.69 25.17 32.06
CA ARG A 214 4.60 26.24 32.52
C ARG A 214 3.93 27.30 33.40
N LYS A 215 2.62 27.49 33.26
CA LYS A 215 1.86 28.42 34.14
C LYS A 215 1.46 27.82 35.47
N MET A 216 1.57 26.48 35.61
CA MET A 216 1.21 25.76 36.83
C MET A 216 2.42 25.51 37.73
N ILE A 217 3.65 25.71 37.21
CA ILE A 217 4.92 25.65 37.94
C ILE A 217 5.40 27.09 38.26
#